data_8e86d407377b64df16612b391f0164c9
#
_entry.id   8e86d407377b64df16612b391f0164c9
#
_cell.length_a   1.000
_cell.length_b   1.000
_cell.length_c   1.000
_cell.angle_alpha   90.00
_cell.angle_beta   90.00
_cell.angle_gamma   90.00
#
_symmetry.space_group_name_H-M   'P 1'
#
loop_
_entity.id
_entity.type
_entity.pdbx_description
1 polymer ?
#
loop_
_entity_poly.entity_id
_entity_poly.type
_entity_poly.pdbx_seq_one_letter_code
_entity_poly.pdbx_strand_id
1 'polypeptide(L)'
;MTRADWYNTAVSTLSSMGIITGYPDGTFRPNAAITRAEFAAIAARFDNDGDKTAAKFSDIATHWAKDEISIAYNNGWITGYPDGTFGPQRDITRAETMTLVNRVLNRQPETEDDLLPNMTVWTDNANPNAWYYLAVQEATNSHYYKFKTNSKYEKWTELRETRDWTLLEK
;
A
#
# COMPACT_ATOMS: atom_id res chain seq x y z
N MET A 1 1.07 -22.88 8.71
CA MET A 1 1.80 -21.74 9.32
C MET A 1 2.16 -22.13 10.73
N THR A 2 3.43 -22.05 11.10
CA THR A 2 3.94 -22.41 12.43
C THR A 2 4.33 -21.14 13.19
N ARG A 3 4.48 -21.26 14.53
CA ARG A 3 4.96 -20.13 15.34
C ARG A 3 6.35 -19.64 14.99
N ALA A 4 7.15 -20.45 14.31
CA ALA A 4 8.53 -20.13 13.90
C ALA A 4 8.59 -19.36 12.57
N ASP A 5 7.48 -19.25 11.83
CA ASP A 5 7.47 -18.51 10.58
C ASP A 5 7.56 -17.01 10.86
N TRP A 6 8.50 -16.31 10.25
CA TRP A 6 8.78 -14.88 10.49
C TRP A 6 7.54 -13.97 10.34
N TYR A 7 6.62 -14.34 9.47
CA TYR A 7 5.38 -13.59 9.21
C TYR A 7 4.24 -13.98 10.17
N ASN A 8 4.40 -14.99 11.04
CA ASN A 8 3.30 -15.53 11.84
C ASN A 8 2.64 -14.47 12.72
N THR A 9 3.43 -13.68 13.44
CA THR A 9 2.91 -12.63 14.33
C THR A 9 2.11 -11.60 13.56
N ALA A 10 2.64 -11.11 12.44
CA ALA A 10 1.95 -10.12 11.60
C ALA A 10 0.62 -10.68 11.04
N VAL A 11 0.66 -11.89 10.49
CA VAL A 11 -0.54 -12.54 9.93
C VAL A 11 -1.58 -12.79 11.02
N SER A 12 -1.19 -13.33 12.18
CA SER A 12 -2.11 -13.60 13.28
C SER A 12 -2.76 -12.33 13.83
N THR A 13 -1.99 -11.26 13.99
CA THR A 13 -2.49 -9.95 14.44
C THR A 13 -3.50 -9.38 13.45
N LEU A 14 -3.13 -9.25 12.17
CA LEU A 14 -4.02 -8.69 11.15
C LEU A 14 -5.26 -9.56 10.92
N SER A 15 -5.13 -10.88 11.07
CA SER A 15 -6.27 -11.80 10.99
C SER A 15 -7.21 -11.62 12.18
N SER A 16 -6.69 -11.48 13.40
CA SER A 16 -7.52 -11.22 14.59
C SER A 16 -8.25 -9.88 14.54
N MET A 17 -7.70 -8.91 13.82
CA MET A 17 -8.34 -7.62 13.55
C MET A 17 -9.34 -7.66 12.38
N GLY A 18 -9.48 -8.79 11.68
CA GLY A 18 -10.33 -8.92 10.51
C GLY A 18 -9.79 -8.22 9.24
N ILE A 19 -8.56 -7.71 9.27
CA ILE A 19 -7.94 -6.99 8.13
C ILE A 19 -7.56 -7.96 7.01
N ILE A 20 -7.01 -9.12 7.35
CA ILE A 20 -6.71 -10.17 6.40
C ILE A 20 -7.50 -11.45 6.72
N THR A 21 -7.86 -12.17 5.67
CA THR A 21 -8.54 -13.47 5.79
C THR A 21 -7.80 -14.47 4.91
N GLY A 22 -7.87 -15.75 5.28
CA GLY A 22 -7.42 -16.82 4.39
C GLY A 22 -8.38 -17.05 3.21
N TYR A 23 -8.07 -18.05 2.42
CA TYR A 23 -8.91 -18.50 1.31
C TYR A 23 -10.07 -19.38 1.82
N PRO A 24 -11.16 -19.57 1.02
CA PRO A 24 -12.29 -20.39 1.40
C PRO A 24 -11.95 -21.86 1.68
N ASP A 25 -10.82 -22.33 1.16
CA ASP A 25 -10.30 -23.69 1.41
C ASP A 25 -9.57 -23.84 2.76
N GLY A 26 -9.56 -22.78 3.58
CA GLY A 26 -8.91 -22.76 4.89
C GLY A 26 -7.39 -22.53 4.84
N THR A 27 -6.83 -22.27 3.64
CA THR A 27 -5.39 -21.94 3.51
C THR A 27 -5.14 -20.44 3.59
N PHE A 28 -3.92 -20.04 3.95
CA PHE A 28 -3.47 -18.64 3.90
C PHE A 28 -2.53 -18.35 2.73
N ARG A 29 -1.76 -19.34 2.28
CA ARG A 29 -0.82 -19.28 1.16
C ARG A 29 0.22 -18.15 1.30
N PRO A 30 1.02 -18.11 2.37
CA PRO A 30 1.88 -16.98 2.71
C PRO A 30 2.95 -16.65 1.66
N ASN A 31 3.29 -17.59 0.80
CA ASN A 31 4.31 -17.42 -0.25
C ASN A 31 3.71 -17.23 -1.66
N ALA A 32 2.38 -17.15 -1.77
CA ALA A 32 1.75 -16.84 -3.04
C ALA A 32 1.84 -15.34 -3.35
N ALA A 33 1.91 -15.00 -4.63
CA ALA A 33 1.72 -13.61 -5.04
C ALA A 33 0.29 -13.17 -4.69
N ILE A 34 0.12 -11.89 -4.36
CA ILE A 34 -1.17 -11.28 -4.07
C ILE A 34 -1.63 -10.48 -5.28
N THR A 35 -2.90 -10.59 -5.62
CA THR A 35 -3.48 -9.81 -6.71
C THR A 35 -3.80 -8.38 -6.30
N ARG A 36 -3.92 -7.49 -7.27
CA ARG A 36 -4.35 -6.10 -7.05
C ARG A 36 -5.72 -6.02 -6.37
N ALA A 37 -6.64 -6.92 -6.72
CA ALA A 37 -7.97 -6.98 -6.08
C ALA A 37 -7.89 -7.42 -4.62
N GLU A 38 -7.11 -8.45 -4.30
CA GLU A 38 -6.90 -8.90 -2.92
C GLU A 38 -6.28 -7.79 -2.07
N PHE A 39 -5.30 -7.06 -2.61
CA PHE A 39 -4.66 -5.98 -1.88
C PHE A 39 -5.59 -4.77 -1.71
N ALA A 40 -6.42 -4.42 -2.70
CA ALA A 40 -7.45 -3.40 -2.58
C ALA A 40 -8.50 -3.78 -1.52
N ALA A 41 -8.87 -5.06 -1.44
CA ALA A 41 -9.79 -5.55 -0.41
C ALA A 41 -9.20 -5.45 1.00
N ILE A 42 -7.91 -5.71 1.17
CA ILE A 42 -7.21 -5.48 2.44
C ILE A 42 -7.25 -4.00 2.80
N ALA A 43 -6.92 -3.11 1.86
CA ALA A 43 -6.93 -1.67 2.09
C ALA A 43 -8.34 -1.16 2.47
N ALA A 44 -9.38 -1.62 1.78
CA ALA A 44 -10.76 -1.20 2.05
C ALA A 44 -11.23 -1.54 3.48
N ARG A 45 -10.65 -2.56 4.13
CA ARG A 45 -10.98 -2.92 5.51
C ARG A 45 -10.44 -1.95 6.57
N PHE A 46 -9.62 -0.98 6.19
CA PHE A 46 -9.25 0.14 7.06
C PHE A 46 -10.32 1.25 7.07
N ASP A 47 -11.31 1.18 6.17
CA ASP A 47 -12.46 2.08 6.12
C ASP A 47 -13.76 1.26 6.01
N ASN A 48 -14.30 0.86 7.16
CA ASN A 48 -15.47 -0.01 7.24
C ASN A 48 -16.76 0.63 6.68
N ASP A 49 -16.85 1.96 6.68
CA ASP A 49 -17.99 2.74 6.20
C ASP A 49 -17.73 3.39 4.83
N GLY A 50 -16.73 2.89 4.11
CA GLY A 50 -16.25 3.48 2.85
C GLY A 50 -17.32 3.56 1.76
N ASP A 51 -17.22 4.59 0.93
CA ASP A 51 -18.12 4.85 -0.20
C ASP A 51 -17.98 3.74 -1.27
N LYS A 52 -19.08 3.00 -1.46
CA LYS A 52 -19.20 1.90 -2.44
C LYS A 52 -19.72 2.35 -3.81
N THR A 53 -19.86 3.67 -4.03
CA THR A 53 -20.20 4.17 -5.36
C THR A 53 -19.26 3.58 -6.39
N ALA A 54 -19.83 2.95 -7.44
CA ALA A 54 -19.06 2.15 -8.38
C ALA A 54 -17.92 2.94 -9.04
N ALA A 55 -16.71 2.43 -8.88
CA ALA A 55 -15.55 2.93 -9.62
C ALA A 55 -15.71 2.69 -11.12
N LYS A 56 -15.13 3.59 -11.93
CA LYS A 56 -15.32 3.62 -13.39
C LYS A 56 -14.38 2.66 -14.14
N PHE A 57 -14.08 1.50 -13.56
CA PHE A 57 -13.23 0.50 -14.21
C PHE A 57 -14.07 -0.50 -14.99
N SER A 58 -13.70 -0.73 -16.25
CA SER A 58 -14.47 -1.59 -17.17
C SER A 58 -14.42 -3.07 -16.81
N ASP A 59 -13.42 -3.51 -16.06
CA ASP A 59 -13.09 -4.91 -15.78
C ASP A 59 -13.47 -5.41 -14.39
N ILE A 60 -14.20 -4.59 -13.60
CA ILE A 60 -14.61 -4.98 -12.23
C ILE A 60 -16.11 -5.23 -12.06
N ALA A 61 -16.93 -5.02 -13.09
CA ALA A 61 -18.40 -5.00 -12.97
C ALA A 61 -19.01 -6.24 -12.31
N THR A 62 -18.43 -7.41 -12.56
CA THR A 62 -18.84 -8.72 -12.00
C THR A 62 -17.79 -9.32 -11.08
N HIS A 63 -16.76 -8.55 -10.73
CA HIS A 63 -15.66 -9.06 -9.90
C HIS A 63 -16.08 -9.09 -8.42
N TRP A 64 -15.64 -10.12 -7.68
CA TRP A 64 -15.96 -10.32 -6.26
C TRP A 64 -15.56 -9.14 -5.37
N ALA A 65 -14.45 -8.46 -5.69
CA ALA A 65 -13.95 -7.31 -4.94
C ALA A 65 -14.41 -5.96 -5.51
N LYS A 66 -15.50 -5.90 -6.26
CA LYS A 66 -15.99 -4.67 -6.88
C LYS A 66 -16.20 -3.56 -5.87
N ASP A 67 -16.84 -3.88 -4.75
CA ASP A 67 -17.17 -2.90 -3.71
C ASP A 67 -15.90 -2.41 -3.00
N GLU A 68 -14.97 -3.31 -2.67
CA GLU A 68 -13.70 -2.99 -2.04
C GLU A 68 -12.78 -2.16 -2.95
N ILE A 69 -12.73 -2.49 -4.23
CA ILE A 69 -12.02 -1.68 -5.24
C ILE A 69 -12.66 -0.29 -5.34
N SER A 70 -13.98 -0.19 -5.29
CA SER A 70 -14.68 1.09 -5.33
C SER A 70 -14.38 1.95 -4.09
N ILE A 71 -14.39 1.36 -2.90
CA ILE A 71 -13.99 2.04 -1.65
C ILE A 71 -12.55 2.58 -1.78
N ALA A 72 -11.61 1.73 -2.17
CA ALA A 72 -10.22 2.13 -2.30
C ALA A 72 -10.01 3.22 -3.37
N TYR A 73 -10.79 3.19 -4.45
CA TYR A 73 -10.77 4.24 -5.48
C TYR A 73 -11.37 5.56 -4.98
N ASN A 74 -12.52 5.52 -4.33
CA ASN A 74 -13.20 6.72 -3.83
C ASN A 74 -12.40 7.42 -2.72
N ASN A 75 -11.64 6.65 -1.93
CA ASN A 75 -10.66 7.18 -0.98
C ASN A 75 -9.37 7.71 -1.66
N GLY A 76 -9.21 7.56 -2.97
CA GLY A 76 -8.01 7.97 -3.69
C GLY A 76 -6.77 7.11 -3.40
N TRP A 77 -6.95 5.92 -2.81
CA TRP A 77 -5.84 5.02 -2.48
C TRP A 77 -5.30 4.29 -3.70
N ILE A 78 -6.18 3.97 -4.65
CA ILE A 78 -5.82 3.32 -5.91
C ILE A 78 -6.22 4.17 -7.11
N THR A 79 -5.55 3.91 -8.22
CA THR A 79 -5.91 4.37 -9.56
C THR A 79 -5.90 3.18 -10.51
N GLY A 80 -6.68 3.27 -11.59
CA GLY A 80 -6.62 2.30 -12.67
C GLY A 80 -5.52 2.63 -13.68
N TYR A 81 -5.53 1.89 -14.76
CA TYR A 81 -4.66 2.11 -15.91
C TYR A 81 -5.25 3.14 -16.87
N PRO A 82 -4.43 3.74 -17.76
CA PRO A 82 -4.91 4.73 -18.74
C PRO A 82 -5.98 4.21 -19.70
N ASP A 83 -6.05 2.88 -19.90
CA ASP A 83 -7.06 2.20 -20.73
C ASP A 83 -8.44 2.04 -20.04
N GLY A 84 -8.59 2.55 -18.83
CA GLY A 84 -9.83 2.48 -18.05
C GLY A 84 -10.04 1.16 -17.31
N THR A 85 -9.01 0.30 -17.23
CA THR A 85 -9.05 -0.95 -16.46
C THR A 85 -8.41 -0.80 -15.08
N PHE A 86 -8.75 -1.69 -14.16
CA PHE A 86 -8.07 -1.84 -12.87
C PHE A 86 -7.03 -2.97 -12.87
N GLY A 87 -7.24 -4.02 -13.65
CA GLY A 87 -6.43 -5.22 -13.67
C GLY A 87 -6.56 -6.07 -12.39
N PRO A 88 -7.77 -6.44 -11.94
CA PRO A 88 -8.01 -7.03 -10.63
C PRO A 88 -7.26 -8.34 -10.39
N GLN A 89 -7.06 -9.14 -11.44
CA GLN A 89 -6.39 -10.43 -11.38
C GLN A 89 -4.86 -10.36 -11.56
N ARG A 90 -4.31 -9.18 -11.83
CA ARG A 90 -2.85 -9.02 -11.97
C ARG A 90 -2.21 -8.99 -10.60
N ASP A 91 -1.03 -9.59 -10.49
CA ASP A 91 -0.19 -9.45 -9.30
C ASP A 91 0.18 -7.98 -9.10
N ILE A 92 0.11 -7.53 -7.86
CA ILE A 92 0.53 -6.17 -7.51
C ILE A 92 2.05 -6.10 -7.41
N THR A 93 2.65 -5.06 -7.96
CA THR A 93 4.09 -4.81 -7.84
C THR A 93 4.44 -4.17 -6.49
N ARG A 94 5.70 -4.27 -6.07
CA ARG A 94 6.19 -3.58 -4.84
C ARG A 94 5.95 -2.07 -4.90
N ALA A 95 6.17 -1.44 -6.06
CA ALA A 95 5.95 0.00 -6.24
C ALA A 95 4.48 0.38 -6.09
N GLU A 96 3.56 -0.41 -6.65
CA GLU A 96 2.11 -0.22 -6.48
C GLU A 96 1.69 -0.43 -5.03
N THR A 97 2.25 -1.45 -4.35
CA THR A 97 2.01 -1.71 -2.92
C THR A 97 2.43 -0.52 -2.06
N MET A 98 3.67 -0.02 -2.23
CA MET A 98 4.18 1.13 -1.48
C MET A 98 3.32 2.37 -1.73
N THR A 99 2.94 2.62 -2.98
CA THR A 99 2.07 3.75 -3.34
C THR A 99 0.71 3.66 -2.63
N LEU A 100 0.09 2.49 -2.62
CA LEU A 100 -1.20 2.28 -1.97
C LEU A 100 -1.08 2.44 -0.45
N VAL A 101 -0.10 1.77 0.19
CA VAL A 101 0.11 1.86 1.64
C VAL A 101 0.36 3.30 2.09
N ASN A 102 1.20 4.05 1.38
CA ASN A 102 1.45 5.45 1.71
C ASN A 102 0.18 6.30 1.64
N ARG A 103 -0.69 6.04 0.67
CA ARG A 103 -1.98 6.72 0.54
C ARG A 103 -2.95 6.36 1.67
N VAL A 104 -3.04 5.09 2.04
CA VAL A 104 -3.85 4.63 3.18
C VAL A 104 -3.38 5.28 4.48
N LEU A 105 -2.06 5.37 4.67
CA LEU A 105 -1.45 5.99 5.85
C LEU A 105 -1.40 7.52 5.79
N ASN A 106 -1.84 8.11 4.68
CA ASN A 106 -1.74 9.54 4.40
C ASN A 106 -0.30 10.08 4.52
N ARG A 107 0.67 9.30 4.02
CA ARG A 107 2.10 9.55 4.03
C ARG A 107 2.59 9.75 2.60
N GLN A 108 2.62 10.99 2.12
CA GLN A 108 2.96 11.31 0.75
C GLN A 108 3.71 12.63 0.65
N PRO A 109 4.98 12.66 0.22
CA PRO A 109 5.60 13.87 -0.31
C PRO A 109 4.94 14.27 -1.63
N GLU A 110 4.86 15.57 -1.90
CA GLU A 110 4.23 16.09 -3.13
C GLU A 110 5.23 16.18 -4.27
N THR A 111 6.46 16.58 -3.95
CA THR A 111 7.56 16.80 -4.90
C THR A 111 8.88 16.32 -4.31
N GLU A 112 9.93 16.29 -5.13
CA GLU A 112 11.29 16.00 -4.67
C GLU A 112 11.81 17.00 -3.63
N ASP A 113 11.36 18.25 -3.66
CA ASP A 113 11.73 19.29 -2.68
C ASP A 113 11.19 19.00 -1.27
N ASP A 114 10.31 18.04 -1.13
CA ASP A 114 9.77 17.57 0.15
C ASP A 114 10.63 16.46 0.77
N LEU A 115 11.56 15.89 0.00
CA LEU A 115 12.51 14.89 0.43
C LEU A 115 13.79 15.53 0.99
N LEU A 116 14.65 14.73 1.59
CA LEU A 116 15.92 15.19 2.16
C LEU A 116 17.11 14.69 1.33
N PRO A 117 18.16 15.49 1.17
CA PRO A 117 19.43 15.02 0.63
C PRO A 117 19.99 13.92 1.54
N ASN A 118 20.86 13.08 1.01
CA ASN A 118 21.47 11.95 1.70
C ASN A 118 20.52 10.79 2.09
N MET A 119 19.27 10.80 1.60
CA MET A 119 18.41 9.64 1.67
C MET A 119 19.00 8.47 0.84
N THR A 120 18.59 7.24 1.15
CA THR A 120 18.91 6.10 0.30
C THR A 120 18.12 6.17 -1.00
N VAL A 121 18.84 6.15 -2.12
CA VAL A 121 18.25 6.05 -3.46
C VAL A 121 18.62 4.69 -4.04
N TRP A 122 17.61 3.88 -4.34
CA TRP A 122 17.82 2.56 -4.93
C TRP A 122 18.17 2.69 -6.41
N THR A 123 19.08 1.84 -6.89
CA THR A 123 19.58 1.91 -8.29
C THR A 123 18.48 1.77 -9.33
N ASP A 124 17.42 1.03 -9.03
CA ASP A 124 16.24 0.82 -9.86
C ASP A 124 15.12 1.84 -9.59
N ASN A 125 15.31 2.75 -8.61
CA ASN A 125 14.41 3.88 -8.31
C ASN A 125 15.16 5.22 -8.40
N ALA A 126 16.15 5.35 -9.28
CA ALA A 126 16.95 6.57 -9.42
C ALA A 126 16.34 7.63 -10.37
N ASN A 127 15.26 7.30 -11.07
CA ASN A 127 14.60 8.24 -11.98
C ASN A 127 13.48 9.01 -11.24
N PRO A 128 13.68 10.32 -10.95
CA PRO A 128 12.69 11.11 -10.21
C PRO A 128 11.38 11.34 -10.99
N ASN A 129 11.38 11.16 -12.31
CA ASN A 129 10.18 11.25 -13.13
C ASN A 129 9.35 9.94 -13.15
N ALA A 130 9.82 8.86 -12.51
CA ALA A 130 9.04 7.65 -12.40
C ALA A 130 7.84 7.90 -11.49
N TRP A 131 6.64 7.46 -11.91
CA TRP A 131 5.39 7.69 -11.18
C TRP A 131 5.41 7.16 -9.73
N TYR A 132 6.27 6.19 -9.46
CA TYR A 132 6.42 5.57 -8.14
C TYR A 132 7.60 6.13 -7.33
N TYR A 133 8.41 7.04 -7.89
CA TYR A 133 9.65 7.50 -7.26
C TYR A 133 9.43 7.97 -5.82
N LEU A 134 8.55 8.96 -5.64
CA LEU A 134 8.26 9.52 -4.33
C LEU A 134 7.70 8.49 -3.35
N ALA A 135 6.84 7.60 -3.84
CA ALA A 135 6.23 6.57 -3.00
C ALA A 135 7.25 5.53 -2.51
N VAL A 136 8.22 5.16 -3.35
CA VAL A 136 9.31 4.24 -2.95
C VAL A 136 10.24 4.93 -1.96
N GLN A 137 10.60 6.20 -2.17
CA GLN A 137 11.43 6.96 -1.23
C GLN A 137 10.75 7.06 0.13
N GLU A 138 9.46 7.42 0.17
CA GLU A 138 8.67 7.50 1.39
C GLU A 138 8.64 6.16 2.16
N ALA A 139 8.42 5.07 1.46
CA ALA A 139 8.27 3.75 2.08
C ALA A 139 9.59 3.13 2.56
N THR A 140 10.74 3.60 2.05
CA THR A 140 12.04 2.94 2.27
C THR A 140 13.07 3.76 3.04
N ASN A 141 12.77 5.02 3.33
CA ASN A 141 13.62 5.87 4.14
C ASN A 141 12.95 6.24 5.46
N SER A 142 13.58 5.92 6.57
CA SER A 142 13.09 6.34 7.89
C SER A 142 13.34 7.82 8.11
N HIS A 143 12.31 8.59 8.45
CA HIS A 143 12.39 10.03 8.58
C HIS A 143 11.35 10.60 9.55
N TYR A 144 11.57 11.83 10.02
CA TYR A 144 10.55 12.70 10.61
C TYR A 144 9.95 13.60 9.53
N TYR A 145 8.68 13.99 9.72
CA TYR A 145 7.95 14.82 8.76
C TYR A 145 7.03 15.83 9.43
N LYS A 146 6.57 16.79 8.66
CA LYS A 146 5.47 17.69 9.00
C LYS A 146 4.52 17.78 7.80
N PHE A 147 3.22 17.84 8.06
CA PHE A 147 2.27 18.15 6.99
C PHE A 147 2.46 19.59 6.50
N LYS A 148 2.32 19.78 5.22
CA LYS A 148 2.28 21.10 4.57
C LYS A 148 0.97 21.80 4.95
N THR A 149 1.01 23.11 5.12
CA THR A 149 -0.17 23.89 5.53
C THR A 149 -1.34 23.71 4.55
N ASN A 150 -2.52 23.35 5.06
CA ASN A 150 -3.74 23.10 4.28
C ASN A 150 -3.57 22.06 3.16
N SER A 151 -2.72 21.06 3.38
CA SER A 151 -2.42 20.03 2.40
C SER A 151 -2.43 18.64 3.05
N LYS A 152 -2.73 17.61 2.25
CA LYS A 152 -2.55 16.21 2.64
C LYS A 152 -1.09 15.73 2.52
N TYR A 153 -0.24 16.54 1.89
CA TYR A 153 1.14 16.20 1.63
C TYR A 153 2.03 16.56 2.80
N GLU A 154 3.10 15.82 2.95
CA GLU A 154 4.11 16.01 3.97
C GLU A 154 5.42 16.55 3.38
N LYS A 155 6.24 17.09 4.25
CA LYS A 155 7.63 17.44 3.98
C LYS A 155 8.51 16.79 5.04
N TRP A 156 9.57 16.11 4.61
CA TRP A 156 10.54 15.50 5.51
C TRP A 156 11.35 16.58 6.23
N THR A 157 11.64 16.33 7.50
CA THR A 157 12.38 17.28 8.34
C THR A 157 13.73 16.76 8.77
N GLU A 158 13.88 15.45 8.93
CA GLU A 158 15.11 14.81 9.38
C GLU A 158 15.10 13.33 9.00
N LEU A 159 16.24 12.79 8.54
CA LEU A 159 16.41 11.35 8.36
C LEU A 159 16.65 10.68 9.72
N ARG A 160 16.15 9.48 9.87
CA ARG A 160 16.33 8.64 11.05
C ARG A 160 17.13 7.41 10.70
N GLU A 161 17.83 6.85 11.68
CA GLU A 161 18.36 5.49 11.54
C GLU A 161 17.21 4.51 11.28
N THR A 162 17.43 3.63 10.34
CA THR A 162 16.45 2.55 10.05
C THR A 162 16.39 1.62 11.25
N ARG A 163 15.20 1.47 11.82
CA ARG A 163 14.98 0.52 12.91
C ARG A 163 15.24 -0.90 12.42
N ASP A 164 15.91 -1.70 13.23
CA ASP A 164 15.98 -3.14 13.00
C ASP A 164 14.63 -3.79 13.30
N TRP A 165 13.83 -3.99 12.26
CA TRP A 165 12.50 -4.56 12.37
C TRP A 165 12.53 -6.05 12.73
N THR A 166 13.66 -6.74 12.50
CA THR A 166 13.79 -8.16 12.86
C THR A 166 13.72 -8.39 14.38
N LEU A 167 13.99 -7.34 15.17
CA LEU A 167 13.83 -7.39 16.62
C LEU A 167 12.38 -7.49 17.08
N LEU A 168 11.42 -7.14 16.23
CA LEU A 168 9.98 -7.22 16.53
C LEU A 168 9.34 -8.52 16.05
N GLU A 169 10.06 -9.31 15.27
CA GLU A 169 9.58 -10.57 14.67
C GLU A 169 9.92 -11.80 15.53
N LYS A 170 10.39 -11.60 16.77
CA LYS A 170 10.78 -12.67 17.71
C LYS A 170 9.63 -13.13 18.60
#